data_ea742d5bb0b560ce9962be2e26d40bfa
#
_entry.id   ea742d5bb0b560ce9962be2e26d40bfa
#
_cell.length_a   1.000
_cell.length_b   1.000
_cell.length_c   1.000
_cell.angle_alpha   90.00
_cell.angle_beta   90.00
_cell.angle_gamma   90.00
#
_symmetry.space_group_name_H-M   'P 1'
#
loop_
_entity.id
_entity.type
_entity.pdbx_description
1 polymer ?
#
loop_
_entity_poly.entity_id
_entity_poly.type
_entity_poly.pdbx_seq_one_letter_code
_entity_poly.pdbx_strand_id
1 'polypeptide(L)'
;GPFLNSEDGPIYIAKGAEIMEGSMVRGPFVMHEGSVLKLGTKVYGATTLGPYCKVGGEVNNVVFQGYANKAHDGFLGNSVIGEWCNLGADTNSSNLKNNFLILVLSVYLISLHLLYLNF
;
A
#
# COMPACT_ATOMS: atom_id res chain seq x y z
N GLY A 1 -2.84 -5.50 19.48
CA GLY A 1 -3.40 -4.54 18.54
C GLY A 1 -2.37 -3.90 17.65
N PRO A 2 -2.76 -2.97 16.82
CA PRO A 2 -1.81 -2.27 15.97
C PRO A 2 -0.99 -1.25 16.75
N PHE A 3 0.22 -0.97 16.24
CA PHE A 3 1.06 0.10 16.78
C PHE A 3 1.07 1.25 15.79
N LEU A 4 0.75 2.45 16.29
CA LEU A 4 0.70 3.64 15.46
C LEU A 4 1.70 4.66 15.98
N ASN A 5 2.52 5.20 15.07
CA ASN A 5 3.51 6.20 15.44
C ASN A 5 3.37 7.41 14.53
N SER A 6 2.98 8.53 15.11
CA SER A 6 2.74 9.76 14.36
C SER A 6 3.85 10.80 14.53
N GLU A 7 5.02 10.39 14.97
CA GLU A 7 6.12 11.34 15.20
C GLU A 7 6.54 12.06 13.93
N ASP A 8 6.57 11.34 12.82
CA ASP A 8 7.04 11.90 11.54
C ASP A 8 5.92 12.48 10.70
N GLY A 9 4.70 12.36 11.13
CA GLY A 9 3.57 12.90 10.39
C GLY A 9 2.24 12.34 10.89
N PRO A 10 1.14 12.97 10.53
CA PRO A 10 -0.18 12.59 11.05
C PRO A 10 -0.66 11.25 10.50
N ILE A 11 -1.52 10.62 11.27
CA ILE A 11 -2.22 9.40 10.87
C ILE A 11 -3.70 9.71 10.88
N TYR A 12 -4.35 9.53 9.75
CA TYR A 12 -5.78 9.73 9.60
C TYR A 12 -6.45 8.42 9.18
N ILE A 13 -7.44 8.01 9.95
CA ILE A 13 -8.18 6.77 9.68
C ILE A 13 -9.64 7.12 9.56
N ALA A 14 -10.19 6.95 8.37
CA ALA A 14 -11.55 7.33 8.07
C ALA A 14 -12.54 6.30 8.60
N LYS A 15 -13.80 6.69 8.56
CA LYS A 15 -14.92 5.85 8.96
C LYS A 15 -14.88 4.51 8.22
N GLY A 16 -15.09 3.44 8.95
CA GLY A 16 -15.16 2.11 8.37
C GLY A 16 -13.84 1.51 7.95
N ALA A 17 -12.74 2.21 8.16
CA ALA A 17 -11.42 1.64 7.89
C ALA A 17 -11.03 0.70 9.02
N GLU A 18 -10.23 -0.29 8.70
CA GLU A 18 -9.83 -1.31 9.67
C GLU A 18 -8.32 -1.55 9.62
N ILE A 19 -7.70 -1.63 10.78
CA ILE A 19 -6.29 -2.03 10.89
C ILE A 19 -6.25 -3.32 11.69
N MET A 20 -5.83 -4.40 11.04
CA MET A 20 -5.80 -5.70 11.68
C MET A 20 -4.62 -5.85 12.62
N GLU A 21 -4.69 -6.86 13.44
CA GLU A 21 -3.70 -7.11 14.51
C GLU A 21 -2.29 -7.23 13.96
N GLY A 22 -1.34 -6.80 14.76
CA GLY A 22 0.07 -6.92 14.44
C GLY A 22 0.58 -5.92 13.43
N SER A 23 -0.28 -5.04 12.92
CA SER A 23 0.16 -4.01 11.99
C SER A 23 0.94 -2.93 12.73
N MET A 24 1.96 -2.40 12.05
CA MET A 24 2.78 -1.33 12.57
C MET A 24 2.81 -0.21 11.54
N VAL A 25 2.44 0.99 11.98
CA VAL A 25 2.23 2.11 11.06
C VAL A 25 2.99 3.34 11.53
N ARG A 26 3.76 3.92 10.64
CA ARG A 26 4.34 5.25 10.83
C ARG A 26 3.65 6.24 9.92
N GLY A 27 3.43 7.42 10.44
CA GLY A 27 2.92 8.53 9.63
C GLY A 27 3.99 9.18 8.78
N PRO A 28 3.61 10.00 7.84
CA PRO A 28 2.22 10.34 7.53
C PRO A 28 1.49 9.18 6.84
N PHE A 29 0.25 8.95 7.24
CA PHE A 29 -0.52 7.83 6.73
C PHE A 29 -2.00 8.19 6.70
N VAL A 30 -2.67 7.86 5.62
CA VAL A 30 -4.09 8.13 5.45
C VAL A 30 -4.81 6.86 4.98
N MET A 31 -5.88 6.50 5.69
CA MET A 31 -6.80 5.45 5.26
C MET A 31 -8.15 6.05 4.99
N HIS A 32 -8.62 5.89 3.78
CA HIS A 32 -9.96 6.33 3.41
C HIS A 32 -11.01 5.29 3.78
N GLU A 33 -12.27 5.65 3.56
CA GLU A 33 -13.41 4.85 3.94
C GLU A 33 -13.29 3.40 3.48
N GLY A 34 -13.57 2.48 4.38
CA GLY A 34 -13.64 1.05 4.07
C GLY A 34 -12.33 0.39 3.71
N SER A 35 -11.21 1.10 3.80
CA SER A 35 -9.91 0.49 3.51
C SER A 35 -9.45 -0.39 4.66
N VAL A 36 -8.59 -1.35 4.37
CA VAL A 36 -8.14 -2.34 5.34
C VAL A 36 -6.64 -2.54 5.26
N LEU A 37 -5.98 -2.49 6.42
CA LEU A 37 -4.63 -3.05 6.55
C LEU A 37 -4.76 -4.46 7.08
N LYS A 38 -4.19 -5.41 6.34
CA LYS A 38 -4.26 -6.82 6.71
C LYS A 38 -3.34 -7.12 7.87
N LEU A 39 -3.42 -8.33 8.40
CA LEU A 39 -2.63 -8.76 9.56
C LEU A 39 -1.14 -8.52 9.33
N GLY A 40 -0.49 -7.95 10.32
CA GLY A 40 0.96 -7.78 10.32
C GLY A 40 1.52 -6.85 9.27
N THR A 41 0.72 -5.95 8.75
CA THR A 41 1.17 -5.01 7.73
C THR A 41 2.17 -4.02 8.34
N LYS A 42 3.22 -3.72 7.58
CA LYS A 42 4.22 -2.73 7.97
C LYS A 42 4.16 -1.54 7.04
N VAL A 43 3.80 -0.39 7.59
CA VAL A 43 3.76 0.86 6.83
C VAL A 43 4.87 1.75 7.34
N TYR A 44 5.85 2.03 6.49
CA TYR A 44 6.99 2.84 6.91
C TYR A 44 6.73 4.32 6.83
N GLY A 45 5.71 4.74 6.12
CA GLY A 45 5.28 6.12 6.08
C GLY A 45 4.85 6.60 4.71
N ALA A 46 4.41 7.84 4.64
CA ALA A 46 4.05 8.54 3.40
C ALA A 46 3.13 7.71 2.50
N THR A 47 2.10 7.10 3.09
CA THR A 47 1.24 6.16 2.37
C THR A 47 -0.21 6.58 2.49
N THR A 48 -0.94 6.43 1.40
CA THR A 48 -2.38 6.69 1.34
C THR A 48 -3.10 5.49 0.79
N LEU A 49 -4.10 5.00 1.52
CA LEU A 49 -5.02 3.99 1.02
C LEU A 49 -6.32 4.68 0.60
N GLY A 50 -6.65 4.59 -0.68
CA GLY A 50 -7.93 5.07 -1.16
C GLY A 50 -9.09 4.23 -0.65
N PRO A 51 -10.33 4.62 -0.97
CA PRO A 51 -11.51 3.90 -0.46
C PRO A 51 -11.48 2.43 -0.84
N TYR A 52 -11.82 1.59 0.11
CA TYR A 52 -11.98 0.14 -0.08
C TYR A 52 -10.76 -0.58 -0.61
N CYS A 53 -9.58 -0.03 -0.39
CA CYS A 53 -8.33 -0.72 -0.69
C CYS A 53 -8.00 -1.72 0.40
N LYS A 54 -7.35 -2.82 0.03
CA LYS A 54 -6.87 -3.81 0.99
C LYS A 54 -5.37 -3.96 0.79
N VAL A 55 -4.62 -3.72 1.85
CA VAL A 55 -3.16 -3.67 1.77
C VAL A 55 -2.55 -4.52 2.87
N GLY A 56 -1.58 -5.35 2.49
CA GLY A 56 -0.80 -6.16 3.41
C GLY A 56 0.67 -6.14 3.03
N GLY A 57 1.49 -6.84 3.80
CA GLY A 57 2.91 -6.89 3.56
C GLY A 57 3.62 -5.63 4.03
N GLU A 58 4.53 -5.12 3.23
CA GLU A 58 5.30 -3.94 3.57
C GLU A 58 5.11 -2.86 2.52
N VAL A 59 4.84 -1.64 2.96
CA VAL A 59 4.66 -0.51 2.04
C VAL A 59 5.36 0.73 2.56
N ASN A 60 5.86 1.53 1.63
CA ASN A 60 6.50 2.79 1.95
C ASN A 60 6.34 3.75 0.78
N ASN A 61 5.79 4.92 1.07
CA ASN A 61 5.63 5.96 0.06
C ASN A 61 4.79 5.49 -1.13
N VAL A 62 3.57 5.03 -0.84
CA VAL A 62 2.66 4.48 -1.85
C VAL A 62 1.32 5.17 -1.76
N VAL A 63 0.75 5.46 -2.92
CA VAL A 63 -0.63 5.91 -3.03
C VAL A 63 -1.44 4.82 -3.72
N PHE A 64 -2.41 4.28 -3.00
CA PHE A 64 -3.38 3.36 -3.59
C PHE A 64 -4.64 4.14 -3.90
N GLN A 65 -5.00 4.20 -5.17
CA GLN A 65 -6.28 4.79 -5.55
C GLN A 65 -7.39 3.80 -5.20
N GLY A 66 -8.62 4.20 -5.31
CA GLY A 66 -9.71 3.37 -4.76
C GLY A 66 -9.78 1.93 -5.28
N TYR A 67 -10.28 1.04 -4.44
CA TYR A 67 -10.61 -0.35 -4.82
C TYR A 67 -9.43 -1.16 -5.32
N ALA A 68 -8.23 -0.81 -4.92
CA ALA A 68 -7.03 -1.54 -5.27
C ALA A 68 -6.67 -2.50 -4.15
N ASN A 69 -6.04 -3.62 -4.50
CA ASN A 69 -5.64 -4.62 -3.53
C ASN A 69 -4.17 -4.97 -3.67
N LYS A 70 -3.47 -4.94 -2.55
CA LYS A 70 -2.20 -5.60 -2.36
C LYS A 70 -2.30 -6.31 -1.02
N ALA A 71 -3.11 -7.36 -0.97
CA ALA A 71 -3.53 -7.95 0.29
C ALA A 71 -2.51 -8.89 0.91
N HIS A 72 -1.51 -9.31 0.15
CA HIS A 72 -0.58 -10.33 0.59
C HIS A 72 0.83 -9.78 0.76
N ASP A 73 1.73 -10.64 1.25
CA ASP A 73 3.10 -10.26 1.53
C ASP A 73 3.86 -9.80 0.29
N GLY A 74 4.88 -9.02 0.52
CA GLY A 74 5.72 -8.45 -0.50
C GLY A 74 5.91 -6.96 -0.26
N PHE A 75 7.05 -6.43 -0.66
CA PHE A 75 7.35 -5.02 -0.48
C PHE A 75 6.89 -4.20 -1.68
N LEU A 76 6.27 -3.07 -1.40
CA LEU A 76 5.91 -2.10 -2.42
C LEU A 76 6.33 -0.71 -1.95
N GLY A 77 7.08 -0.01 -2.78
CA GLY A 77 7.54 1.32 -2.43
C GLY A 77 7.55 2.27 -3.60
N ASN A 78 7.48 3.56 -3.30
CA ASN A 78 7.58 4.64 -4.29
C ASN A 78 6.65 4.43 -5.48
N SER A 79 5.37 4.15 -5.20
CA SER A 79 4.44 3.71 -6.23
C SER A 79 3.10 4.42 -6.14
N VAL A 80 2.45 4.53 -7.27
CA VAL A 80 1.03 4.87 -7.35
C VAL A 80 0.30 3.69 -7.97
N ILE A 81 -0.64 3.12 -7.24
CA ILE A 81 -1.41 1.97 -7.70
C ILE A 81 -2.78 2.47 -8.14
N GLY A 82 -3.10 2.25 -9.40
CA GLY A 82 -4.35 2.73 -9.98
C GLY A 82 -5.58 2.02 -9.44
N GLU A 83 -6.73 2.62 -9.70
CA GLU A 83 -8.00 2.06 -9.30
C GLU A 83 -8.21 0.65 -9.85
N TRP A 84 -8.81 -0.21 -9.04
CA TRP A 84 -9.16 -1.58 -9.41
C TRP A 84 -7.98 -2.49 -9.71
N CYS A 85 -6.76 -2.06 -9.39
CA CYS A 85 -5.59 -2.90 -9.56
C CYS A 85 -5.51 -3.94 -8.45
N ASN A 86 -5.04 -5.14 -8.81
CA ASN A 86 -4.88 -6.22 -7.85
C ASN A 86 -3.49 -6.83 -8.00
N LEU A 87 -2.67 -6.64 -6.98
CA LEU A 87 -1.31 -7.18 -6.95
C LEU A 87 -1.32 -8.54 -6.26
N GLY A 88 -0.76 -9.55 -6.93
CA GLY A 88 -0.72 -10.89 -6.37
C GLY A 88 0.25 -11.03 -5.22
N ALA A 89 0.23 -12.19 -4.58
CA ALA A 89 1.12 -12.49 -3.48
C ALA A 89 2.58 -12.44 -3.93
N ASP A 90 3.44 -12.00 -3.03
CA ASP A 90 4.88 -11.88 -3.27
C ASP A 90 5.24 -10.95 -4.42
N THR A 91 4.35 -10.04 -4.76
CA THR A 91 4.65 -8.98 -5.70
C THR A 91 5.55 -7.97 -4.99
N ASN A 92 6.70 -7.72 -5.58
CA ASN A 92 7.67 -6.80 -5.00
C ASN A 92 8.06 -5.73 -5.99
N SER A 93 8.29 -4.51 -5.48
CA SER A 93 8.88 -3.47 -6.25
C SER A 93 10.22 -3.14 -5.61
N SER A 94 11.24 -3.78 -6.08
CA SER A 94 12.54 -3.70 -5.45
C SER A 94 13.55 -2.85 -6.20
N ASN A 95 13.12 -2.06 -7.13
CA ASN A 95 14.02 -1.26 -7.94
C ASN A 95 14.56 -0.07 -7.16
N LEU A 96 15.17 -0.35 -6.07
CA LEU A 96 15.61 0.65 -5.11
C LEU A 96 16.59 1.65 -5.69
N LYS A 97 17.34 1.22 -6.65
CA LYS A 97 18.40 2.02 -7.23
C LYS A 97 17.94 3.28 -7.94
N ASN A 98 16.69 3.33 -8.31
CA ASN A 98 16.25 4.40 -9.20
C ASN A 98 15.31 5.41 -8.55
N ASN A 99 14.76 5.10 -7.43
CA ASN A 99 13.76 5.97 -6.79
C ASN A 99 12.62 6.33 -7.70
N PHE A 100 12.33 5.47 -8.66
CA PHE A 100 11.25 5.74 -9.59
C PHE A 100 9.90 5.52 -8.97
N LEU A 101 8.96 6.33 -9.42
CA LEU A 101 7.57 6.14 -9.10
C LEU A 101 7.02 5.05 -10.01
N ILE A 102 6.55 3.96 -9.43
CA ILE A 102 5.93 2.89 -10.19
C ILE A 102 4.45 3.20 -10.31
N LEU A 103 3.96 3.26 -11.53
CA LEU A 103 2.58 3.56 -11.80
C LEU A 103 1.89 2.36 -12.42
N VAL A 104 0.90 1.82 -11.72
CA VAL A 104 0.07 0.73 -12.23
C VAL A 104 -1.31 1.27 -12.47
N LEU A 105 -1.75 1.30 -13.70
CA LEU A 105 -2.94 2.02 -14.10
C LEU A 105 -4.20 1.19 -14.16
N SER A 106 -4.09 -0.09 -14.40
CA SER A 106 -5.25 -0.91 -14.70
C SER A 106 -5.03 -2.34 -14.29
N VAL A 107 -6.09 -3.00 -13.82
CA VAL A 107 -6.03 -4.41 -13.45
C VAL A 107 -5.68 -5.29 -14.63
N TYR A 108 -6.02 -4.89 -15.83
CA TYR A 108 -5.72 -5.68 -17.03
C TYR A 108 -4.24 -5.82 -17.29
N LEU A 109 -3.48 -4.85 -16.88
CA LEU A 109 -2.07 -4.80 -17.20
C LEU A 109 -1.18 -5.15 -16.02
N ILE A 110 -1.77 -5.50 -14.89
CA ILE A 110 -1.01 -5.61 -13.65
C ILE A 110 0.18 -6.55 -13.76
N SER A 111 -0.02 -7.73 -14.31
CA SER A 111 1.06 -8.71 -14.41
C SER A 111 2.16 -8.23 -15.35
N LEU A 112 1.79 -7.67 -16.47
CA LEU A 112 2.75 -7.17 -17.43
C LEU A 112 3.54 -6.00 -16.87
N HIS A 113 2.86 -5.06 -16.25
CA HIS A 113 3.51 -3.89 -15.67
C HIS A 113 4.54 -4.28 -14.63
N LEU A 114 4.19 -5.23 -13.78
CA LEU A 114 5.12 -5.64 -12.73
C LEU A 114 6.35 -6.32 -13.30
N LEU A 115 6.18 -7.08 -14.36
CA LEU A 115 7.33 -7.69 -15.02
C LEU A 115 8.26 -6.64 -15.62
N TYR A 116 7.71 -5.61 -16.21
CA TYR A 116 8.50 -4.55 -16.81
C TYR A 116 9.12 -3.62 -15.80
N LEU A 117 8.39 -3.32 -14.75
CA LEU A 117 8.83 -2.33 -13.76
C LEU A 117 9.75 -2.91 -12.71
N ASN A 118 9.80 -4.20 -12.61
CA ASN A 118 10.58 -4.90 -11.60
C ASN A 118 11.94 -5.32 -12.15
N PHE A 119 12.59 -4.44 -12.82
CA PHE A 119 13.90 -4.74 -13.37
C PHE A 119 15.02 -4.03 -12.65
#